data_7bd05b20601d1e0ad4433d3105648114
#
_entry.id   7bd05b20601d1e0ad4433d3105648114
#
_cell.length_a   1.000
_cell.length_b   1.000
_cell.length_c   1.000
_cell.angle_alpha   90.00
_cell.angle_beta   90.00
_cell.angle_gamma   90.00
#
_symmetry.space_group_name_H-M   'P 1'
#
loop_
_entity.id
_entity.type
_entity.pdbx_description
1 polymer ?
#
loop_
_entity_poly.entity_id
_entity_poly.type
_entity_poly.pdbx_seq_one_letter_code
_entity_poly.pdbx_strand_id
1 'polypeptide(L)'
;NKLSFTITSIGFANDIIYRNNAKINDDIYVSGNLGDSYLGLLVLKNKIKLNNLLSKYFINQYFMPNIQLKLVNLIKKVANTSIDISDGLLSDLDKMINKQKLSYKLDLKRVPISKNLKKVLHIKKLSKINYISNGDDYQVLFTAPKSKRRIIKKISSIYRIKITNIGSIQSIDKNSTVINDKNKI
;
A
#
# COMPACT_ATOMS: atom_id res chain seq x y z
N ASN A 1 15.84 -32.39 -2.66
CA ASN A 1 16.45 -31.22 -3.30
C ASN A 1 15.45 -30.06 -3.27
N LYS A 2 15.88 -28.89 -2.77
CA LYS A 2 15.09 -27.66 -2.83
C LYS A 2 15.36 -26.98 -4.17
N LEU A 3 14.31 -26.67 -4.93
CA LEU A 3 14.40 -25.91 -6.16
C LEU A 3 14.51 -24.40 -5.81
N SER A 4 15.46 -23.71 -6.41
CA SER A 4 15.66 -22.27 -6.23
C SER A 4 15.73 -21.58 -7.60
N PHE A 5 15.06 -20.45 -7.73
CA PHE A 5 15.12 -19.59 -8.91
C PHE A 5 15.61 -18.21 -8.52
N THR A 6 16.51 -17.66 -9.32
CA THR A 6 16.98 -16.27 -9.17
C THR A 6 16.78 -15.54 -10.49
N ILE A 7 16.14 -14.38 -10.45
CA ILE A 7 15.93 -13.52 -11.61
C ILE A 7 16.62 -12.18 -11.34
N THR A 8 17.53 -11.77 -12.23
CA THR A 8 18.15 -10.45 -12.19
C THR A 8 17.64 -9.63 -13.37
N SER A 9 17.13 -8.42 -13.10
CA SER A 9 16.64 -7.49 -14.11
C SER A 9 17.46 -6.21 -14.05
N ILE A 10 17.94 -5.76 -15.22
CA ILE A 10 18.74 -4.54 -15.38
C ILE A 10 18.02 -3.63 -16.36
N GLY A 11 17.91 -2.34 -16.02
CA GLY A 11 17.25 -1.35 -16.86
C GLY A 11 17.86 0.05 -16.70
N PHE A 12 17.52 0.94 -17.62
CA PHE A 12 17.93 2.35 -17.61
C PHE A 12 16.70 3.24 -17.54
N ALA A 13 16.78 4.31 -16.75
CA ALA A 13 15.72 5.29 -16.63
C ALA A 13 16.29 6.70 -16.43
N ASN A 14 15.72 7.70 -17.13
CA ASN A 14 16.15 9.10 -17.01
C ASN A 14 15.52 9.79 -15.78
N ASP A 15 14.28 9.42 -15.45
CA ASP A 15 13.52 10.01 -14.33
C ASP A 15 13.20 8.92 -13.31
N ILE A 16 13.90 8.93 -12.19
CA ILE A 16 13.75 7.95 -11.11
C ILE A 16 13.11 8.65 -9.91
N ILE A 17 12.07 8.01 -9.34
CA ILE A 17 11.53 8.40 -8.04
C ILE A 17 12.30 7.62 -6.97
N TYR A 18 13.13 8.31 -6.21
CA TYR A 18 13.93 7.68 -5.17
C TYR A 18 13.13 7.45 -3.88
N ARG A 19 13.52 6.46 -3.08
CA ARG A 19 13.18 6.40 -1.66
C ARG A 19 13.90 7.53 -0.92
N ASN A 20 13.50 7.83 0.31
CA ASN A 20 14.16 8.82 1.17
C ASN A 20 14.17 10.25 0.59
N ASN A 21 13.10 10.64 -0.10
CA ASN A 21 12.91 12.00 -0.61
C ASN A 21 11.53 12.58 -0.21
N ALA A 22 10.90 12.01 0.83
CA ALA A 22 9.67 12.55 1.39
C ALA A 22 9.93 13.91 2.06
N LYS A 23 8.92 14.78 2.06
CA LYS A 23 9.00 16.10 2.69
C LYS A 23 7.94 16.25 3.77
N ILE A 24 8.25 17.02 4.82
CA ILE A 24 7.27 17.37 5.85
C ILE A 24 6.03 17.98 5.20
N ASN A 25 4.85 17.58 5.68
CA ASN A 25 3.53 17.92 5.15
C ASN A 25 3.16 17.30 3.79
N ASP A 26 3.99 16.44 3.21
CA ASP A 26 3.53 15.64 2.08
C ASP A 26 2.32 14.79 2.48
N ASP A 27 1.38 14.65 1.56
CA ASP A 27 0.33 13.65 1.66
C ASP A 27 0.90 12.27 1.33
N ILE A 28 0.40 11.22 2.01
CA ILE A 28 0.73 9.82 1.73
C ILE A 28 -0.40 9.20 0.91
N TYR A 29 -0.05 8.57 -0.20
CA TYR A 29 -0.97 7.95 -1.13
C TYR A 29 -0.67 6.47 -1.33
N VAL A 30 -1.72 5.68 -1.55
CA VAL A 30 -1.62 4.28 -1.96
C VAL A 30 -2.52 4.01 -3.16
N SER A 31 -2.05 3.17 -4.09
CA SER A 31 -2.87 2.67 -5.19
C SER A 31 -3.72 1.46 -4.77
N GLY A 32 -4.77 1.15 -5.53
CA GLY A 32 -5.56 -0.08 -5.40
C GLY A 32 -6.20 -0.33 -4.04
N ASN A 33 -6.19 -1.58 -3.62
CA ASN A 33 -6.65 -2.06 -2.32
C ASN A 33 -5.55 -2.89 -1.67
N LEU A 34 -5.54 -2.95 -0.33
CA LEU A 34 -4.55 -3.69 0.45
C LEU A 34 -5.18 -4.84 1.23
N GLY A 35 -4.38 -5.85 1.52
CA GLY A 35 -4.67 -6.96 2.42
C GLY A 35 -5.38 -8.15 1.77
N ASP A 36 -5.76 -8.07 0.50
CA ASP A 36 -6.40 -9.19 -0.19
C ASP A 36 -5.43 -10.35 -0.40
N SER A 37 -4.18 -10.06 -0.76
CA SER A 37 -3.14 -11.06 -0.99
C SER A 37 -2.81 -11.84 0.28
N TYR A 38 -2.63 -11.14 1.40
CA TYR A 38 -2.37 -11.81 2.68
C TYR A 38 -3.52 -12.72 3.12
N LEU A 39 -4.78 -12.30 2.94
CA LEU A 39 -5.90 -13.18 3.22
C LEU A 39 -5.88 -14.42 2.31
N GLY A 40 -5.50 -14.27 1.03
CA GLY A 40 -5.30 -15.38 0.11
C GLY A 40 -4.26 -16.39 0.61
N LEU A 41 -3.12 -15.89 1.10
CA LEU A 41 -2.09 -16.74 1.73
C LEU A 41 -2.62 -17.48 2.96
N LEU A 42 -3.43 -16.83 3.81
CA LEU A 42 -4.02 -17.46 4.99
C LEU A 42 -5.03 -18.56 4.61
N VAL A 43 -5.78 -18.36 3.53
CA VAL A 43 -6.69 -19.39 2.98
C VAL A 43 -5.89 -20.57 2.45
N LEU A 44 -4.82 -20.35 1.66
CA LEU A 44 -3.92 -21.39 1.16
C LEU A 44 -3.28 -22.22 2.28
N LYS A 45 -2.90 -21.55 3.37
CA LYS A 45 -2.32 -22.19 4.57
C LYS A 45 -3.38 -22.85 5.48
N ASN A 46 -4.65 -22.91 5.06
CA ASN A 46 -5.79 -23.41 5.86
C ASN A 46 -5.96 -22.72 7.23
N LYS A 47 -5.41 -21.51 7.40
CA LYS A 47 -5.56 -20.72 8.64
C LYS A 47 -6.91 -20.01 8.72
N ILE A 48 -7.54 -19.73 7.58
CA ILE A 48 -8.87 -19.13 7.49
C ILE A 48 -9.70 -19.92 6.49
N LYS A 49 -10.88 -20.38 6.92
CA LYS A 49 -11.86 -21.05 6.06
C LYS A 49 -12.88 -20.04 5.54
N LEU A 50 -13.07 -19.99 4.24
CA LEU A 50 -14.05 -19.19 3.51
C LEU A 50 -14.87 -20.11 2.59
N ASN A 51 -15.98 -19.60 2.03
CA ASN A 51 -16.68 -20.31 0.97
C ASN A 51 -15.83 -20.34 -0.32
N ASN A 52 -16.17 -21.23 -1.25
CA ASN A 52 -15.39 -21.47 -2.47
C ASN A 52 -15.18 -20.18 -3.31
N LEU A 53 -16.20 -19.32 -3.43
CA LEU A 53 -16.12 -18.09 -4.22
C LEU A 53 -15.11 -17.11 -3.63
N LEU A 54 -15.17 -16.85 -2.34
CA LEU A 54 -14.25 -15.95 -1.65
C LEU A 54 -12.84 -16.53 -1.57
N SER A 55 -12.71 -17.85 -1.33
CA SER A 55 -11.42 -18.54 -1.35
C SER A 55 -10.72 -18.36 -2.69
N LYS A 56 -11.41 -18.66 -3.79
CA LYS A 56 -10.88 -18.48 -5.15
C LYS A 56 -10.47 -17.04 -5.43
N TYR A 57 -11.29 -16.05 -5.01
CA TYR A 57 -10.98 -14.64 -5.18
C TYR A 57 -9.68 -14.26 -4.48
N PHE A 58 -9.53 -14.53 -3.18
CA PHE A 58 -8.34 -14.12 -2.41
C PHE A 58 -7.08 -14.89 -2.82
N ILE A 59 -7.18 -16.19 -3.11
CA ILE A 59 -6.07 -17.00 -3.62
C ILE A 59 -5.56 -16.41 -4.95
N ASN A 60 -6.48 -15.98 -5.83
CA ASN A 60 -6.09 -15.34 -7.08
C ASN A 60 -5.38 -13.99 -6.84
N GLN A 61 -5.80 -13.18 -5.85
CA GLN A 61 -5.10 -11.93 -5.51
C GLN A 61 -3.68 -12.19 -5.00
N TYR A 62 -3.44 -13.30 -4.31
CA TYR A 62 -2.11 -13.70 -3.85
C TYR A 62 -1.20 -14.12 -5.01
N PHE A 63 -1.68 -14.96 -5.94
CA PHE A 63 -0.87 -15.44 -7.06
C PHE A 63 -0.73 -14.42 -8.19
N MET A 64 -1.72 -13.58 -8.39
CA MET A 64 -1.78 -12.60 -9.48
C MET A 64 -2.24 -11.23 -8.95
N PRO A 65 -1.39 -10.53 -8.19
CA PRO A 65 -1.70 -9.20 -7.70
C PRO A 65 -1.88 -8.20 -8.85
N ASN A 66 -2.77 -7.24 -8.66
CA ASN A 66 -3.07 -6.23 -9.68
C ASN A 66 -2.00 -5.11 -9.67
N ILE A 67 -0.90 -5.33 -10.37
CA ILE A 67 0.24 -4.40 -10.44
C ILE A 67 -0.12 -3.17 -11.29
N GLN A 68 0.10 -1.97 -10.73
CA GLN A 68 -0.24 -0.69 -11.37
C GLN A 68 0.89 -0.13 -12.24
N LEU A 69 1.35 -0.87 -13.26
CA LEU A 69 2.48 -0.48 -14.13
C LEU A 69 2.30 0.91 -14.76
N LYS A 70 1.08 1.24 -15.22
CA LYS A 70 0.79 2.54 -15.82
C LYS A 70 0.97 3.70 -14.84
N LEU A 71 0.71 3.47 -13.56
CA LEU A 71 0.79 4.50 -12.53
C LEU A 71 2.22 5.02 -12.34
N VAL A 72 3.22 4.17 -12.44
CA VAL A 72 4.63 4.53 -12.23
C VAL A 72 5.05 5.72 -13.11
N ASN A 73 4.69 5.70 -14.39
CA ASN A 73 5.01 6.80 -15.30
C ASN A 73 4.19 8.07 -15.02
N LEU A 74 2.97 7.92 -14.49
CA LEU A 74 2.08 9.05 -14.22
C LEU A 74 2.47 9.82 -12.97
N ILE A 75 3.00 9.15 -11.95
CA ILE A 75 3.38 9.79 -10.69
C ILE A 75 4.76 10.44 -10.71
N LYS A 76 5.61 10.19 -11.70
CA LYS A 76 6.96 10.78 -11.83
C LYS A 76 6.96 12.32 -11.66
N LYS A 77 5.93 13.01 -12.15
CA LYS A 77 5.81 14.48 -12.08
C LYS A 77 5.16 15.01 -10.80
N VAL A 78 4.70 14.13 -9.93
CA VAL A 78 3.92 14.51 -8.74
C VAL A 78 4.46 13.93 -7.45
N ALA A 79 5.08 12.76 -7.47
CA ALA A 79 5.59 12.09 -6.29
C ALA A 79 6.99 12.61 -5.90
N ASN A 80 7.19 12.82 -4.61
CA ASN A 80 8.51 13.11 -4.04
C ASN A 80 9.28 11.83 -3.77
N THR A 81 8.63 10.77 -3.29
CA THR A 81 9.22 9.45 -3.04
C THR A 81 8.20 8.36 -3.28
N SER A 82 8.66 7.15 -3.58
CA SER A 82 7.80 6.00 -3.83
C SER A 82 8.47 4.68 -3.48
N ILE A 83 7.65 3.68 -3.13
CA ILE A 83 8.01 2.28 -2.93
C ILE A 83 6.81 1.40 -3.29
N ASP A 84 7.02 0.14 -3.61
CA ASP A 84 5.96 -0.87 -3.66
C ASP A 84 5.60 -1.37 -2.26
N ILE A 85 4.38 -1.92 -2.10
CA ILE A 85 3.95 -2.57 -0.86
C ILE A 85 4.13 -4.07 -1.01
N SER A 86 5.32 -4.56 -0.65
CA SER A 86 5.72 -5.96 -0.69
C SER A 86 5.77 -6.61 0.70
N ASP A 87 6.17 -5.88 1.73
CA ASP A 87 6.26 -6.38 3.11
C ASP A 87 5.10 -5.92 4.00
N GLY A 88 4.29 -5.01 3.48
CA GLY A 88 3.11 -4.46 4.15
C GLY A 88 3.19 -2.96 4.38
N LEU A 89 2.02 -2.31 4.48
CA LEU A 89 1.90 -0.86 4.48
C LEU A 89 2.83 -0.15 5.48
N LEU A 90 2.86 -0.60 6.73
CA LEU A 90 3.62 0.07 7.78
C LEU A 90 5.12 -0.13 7.58
N SER A 91 5.55 -1.38 7.32
CA SER A 91 6.96 -1.72 7.08
C SER A 91 7.53 -0.94 5.88
N ASP A 92 6.79 -0.90 4.79
CA ASP A 92 7.27 -0.25 3.57
C ASP A 92 7.21 1.27 3.66
N LEU A 93 6.26 1.83 4.43
CA LEU A 93 6.26 3.26 4.75
C LEU A 93 7.50 3.65 5.58
N ASP A 94 7.85 2.87 6.60
CA ASP A 94 9.07 3.09 7.39
C ASP A 94 10.33 3.01 6.52
N LYS A 95 10.41 2.03 5.61
CA LYS A 95 11.52 1.92 4.65
C LYS A 95 11.56 3.10 3.67
N MET A 96 10.39 3.60 3.24
CA MET A 96 10.29 4.70 2.30
C MET A 96 10.84 6.01 2.88
N ILE A 97 10.68 6.23 4.19
CA ILE A 97 11.16 7.45 4.87
C ILE A 97 12.43 7.20 5.71
N ASN A 98 13.02 6.02 5.63
CA ASN A 98 14.20 5.64 6.41
C ASN A 98 15.33 6.67 6.25
N LYS A 99 16.05 6.95 7.36
CA LYS A 99 17.16 7.91 7.45
C LYS A 99 16.79 9.39 7.24
N GLN A 100 15.51 9.76 7.04
CA GLN A 100 15.11 11.14 6.80
C GLN A 100 14.72 11.93 8.07
N LYS A 101 14.79 11.32 9.25
CA LYS A 101 14.29 11.95 10.50
C LYS A 101 12.86 12.47 10.36
N LEU A 102 12.00 11.65 9.78
CA LEU A 102 10.57 11.93 9.56
C LEU A 102 9.72 10.94 10.33
N SER A 103 8.48 11.32 10.54
CA SER A 103 7.40 10.49 11.05
C SER A 103 6.16 10.61 10.16
N TYR A 104 5.11 9.87 10.47
CA TYR A 104 3.86 9.94 9.71
C TYR A 104 2.63 9.86 10.61
N LYS A 105 1.51 10.33 10.05
CA LYS A 105 0.17 10.18 10.60
C LYS A 105 -0.68 9.47 9.57
N LEU A 106 -1.10 8.23 9.85
CA LEU A 106 -2.00 7.44 9.01
C LEU A 106 -3.43 7.44 9.59
N ASP A 107 -4.40 7.54 8.70
CA ASP A 107 -5.80 7.31 8.99
C ASP A 107 -6.21 5.92 8.48
N LEU A 108 -6.35 4.97 9.40
CA LEU A 108 -6.68 3.58 9.09
C LEU A 108 -8.03 3.45 8.36
N LYS A 109 -9.01 4.34 8.62
CA LYS A 109 -10.29 4.34 7.90
C LYS A 109 -10.09 4.55 6.41
N ARG A 110 -9.20 5.45 6.05
CA ARG A 110 -8.93 5.85 4.66
C ARG A 110 -8.13 4.81 3.89
N VAL A 111 -7.37 3.93 4.56
CA VAL A 111 -6.64 2.86 3.87
C VAL A 111 -7.63 1.99 3.09
N PRO A 112 -7.47 1.88 1.75
CA PRO A 112 -8.42 1.18 0.93
C PRO A 112 -8.28 -0.34 1.07
N ILE A 113 -9.41 -1.02 1.23
CA ILE A 113 -9.54 -2.48 1.15
C ILE A 113 -10.65 -2.84 0.18
N SER A 114 -10.65 -4.07 -0.33
CA SER A 114 -11.71 -4.55 -1.22
C SER A 114 -13.05 -4.72 -0.48
N LYS A 115 -14.15 -4.74 -1.25
CA LYS A 115 -15.48 -5.06 -0.70
C LYS A 115 -15.50 -6.45 -0.08
N ASN A 116 -14.81 -7.41 -0.70
CA ASN A 116 -14.71 -8.79 -0.22
C ASN A 116 -13.97 -8.87 1.11
N LEU A 117 -12.82 -8.19 1.22
CA LEU A 117 -12.07 -8.15 2.48
C LEU A 117 -12.88 -7.46 3.57
N LYS A 118 -13.52 -6.31 3.29
CA LYS A 118 -14.39 -5.64 4.25
C LYS A 118 -15.49 -6.56 4.80
N LYS A 119 -16.13 -7.35 3.92
CA LYS A 119 -17.14 -8.35 4.31
C LYS A 119 -16.57 -9.42 5.24
N VAL A 120 -15.40 -9.99 4.89
CA VAL A 120 -14.75 -11.04 5.70
C VAL A 120 -14.34 -10.50 7.06
N LEU A 121 -13.70 -9.32 7.10
CA LEU A 121 -13.29 -8.68 8.36
C LEU A 121 -14.48 -8.45 9.29
N HIS A 122 -15.61 -7.99 8.75
CA HIS A 122 -16.83 -7.76 9.52
C HIS A 122 -17.42 -9.07 10.08
N ILE A 123 -17.63 -10.09 9.22
CA ILE A 123 -18.24 -11.36 9.62
C ILE A 123 -17.37 -12.10 10.64
N LYS A 124 -16.06 -12.10 10.43
CA LYS A 124 -15.12 -12.83 11.30
C LYS A 124 -14.56 -11.97 12.46
N LYS A 125 -15.04 -10.73 12.63
CA LYS A 125 -14.59 -9.78 13.67
C LYS A 125 -13.05 -9.59 13.68
N LEU A 126 -12.44 -9.48 12.50
CA LEU A 126 -11.00 -9.39 12.33
C LEU A 126 -10.53 -7.93 12.22
N SER A 127 -9.35 -7.63 12.73
CA SER A 127 -8.78 -6.29 12.67
C SER A 127 -8.17 -5.99 11.30
N LYS A 128 -8.54 -4.87 10.70
CA LYS A 128 -8.04 -4.41 9.39
C LYS A 128 -6.53 -4.28 9.35
N ILE A 129 -5.93 -3.76 10.42
CA ILE A 129 -4.48 -3.50 10.49
C ILE A 129 -3.68 -4.79 10.26
N ASN A 130 -4.13 -5.93 10.79
CA ASN A 130 -3.44 -7.21 10.64
C ASN A 130 -3.36 -7.70 9.19
N TYR A 131 -4.19 -7.17 8.30
CA TYR A 131 -4.20 -7.57 6.88
C TYR A 131 -3.40 -6.61 6.00
N ILE A 132 -3.51 -5.32 6.25
CA ILE A 132 -2.77 -4.32 5.48
C ILE A 132 -1.29 -4.19 5.87
N SER A 133 -0.91 -4.71 7.04
CA SER A 133 0.49 -4.71 7.53
C SER A 133 1.28 -5.95 7.12
N ASN A 134 0.65 -6.85 6.35
CA ASN A 134 1.32 -7.99 5.72
C ASN A 134 1.31 -7.77 4.21
N GLY A 135 2.36 -8.20 3.52
CA GLY A 135 2.66 -7.78 2.17
C GLY A 135 1.96 -8.53 1.05
N ASP A 136 2.69 -8.67 -0.04
CA ASP A 136 2.29 -9.32 -1.30
C ASP A 136 1.16 -8.62 -2.07
N ASP A 137 0.83 -7.36 -1.72
CA ASP A 137 -0.19 -6.57 -2.45
C ASP A 137 0.38 -5.89 -3.71
N TYR A 138 1.70 -5.57 -3.73
CA TYR A 138 2.42 -4.92 -4.82
C TYR A 138 1.75 -3.64 -5.35
N GLN A 139 1.08 -2.93 -4.44
CA GLN A 139 0.53 -1.62 -4.75
C GLN A 139 1.59 -0.53 -4.60
N VAL A 140 1.40 0.60 -5.25
CA VAL A 140 2.33 1.74 -5.18
C VAL A 140 2.00 2.60 -3.97
N LEU A 141 2.98 2.76 -3.09
CA LEU A 141 2.97 3.72 -1.98
C LEU A 141 3.85 4.92 -2.38
N PHE A 142 3.35 6.14 -2.23
CA PHE A 142 4.13 7.33 -2.57
C PHE A 142 3.71 8.55 -1.74
N THR A 143 4.59 9.54 -1.67
CA THR A 143 4.26 10.85 -1.10
C THR A 143 4.25 11.93 -2.15
N ALA A 144 3.44 12.96 -1.93
CA ALA A 144 3.36 14.11 -2.80
C ALA A 144 2.95 15.38 -2.03
N PRO A 145 3.41 16.57 -2.46
CA PRO A 145 3.01 17.82 -1.83
C PRO A 145 1.51 18.08 -2.02
N LYS A 146 0.88 18.74 -1.06
CA LYS A 146 -0.56 19.06 -1.06
C LYS A 146 -1.01 19.81 -2.32
N SER A 147 -0.13 20.62 -2.93
CA SER A 147 -0.39 21.31 -4.20
C SER A 147 -0.67 20.38 -5.37
N LYS A 148 -0.23 19.12 -5.30
CA LYS A 148 -0.43 18.13 -6.35
C LYS A 148 -1.75 17.33 -6.23
N ARG A 149 -2.55 17.55 -5.18
CA ARG A 149 -3.82 16.82 -4.95
C ARG A 149 -4.75 16.83 -6.17
N ARG A 150 -4.90 18.00 -6.82
CA ARG A 150 -5.77 18.14 -7.99
C ARG A 150 -5.29 17.29 -9.17
N ILE A 151 -3.99 17.27 -9.42
CA ILE A 151 -3.38 16.50 -10.51
C ILE A 151 -3.51 15.01 -10.21
N ILE A 152 -3.23 14.55 -8.97
CA ILE A 152 -3.36 13.15 -8.56
C ILE A 152 -4.81 12.68 -8.70
N LYS A 153 -5.79 13.49 -8.30
CA LYS A 153 -7.21 13.18 -8.51
C LYS A 153 -7.55 13.05 -9.99
N LYS A 154 -7.00 13.93 -10.85
CA LYS A 154 -7.18 13.86 -12.31
C LYS A 154 -6.58 12.59 -12.90
N ILE A 155 -5.36 12.20 -12.48
CA ILE A 155 -4.72 10.94 -12.87
C ILE A 155 -5.61 9.75 -12.48
N SER A 156 -6.05 9.69 -11.22
CA SER A 156 -6.94 8.63 -10.73
C SER A 156 -8.20 8.48 -11.57
N SER A 157 -8.86 9.59 -11.93
CA SER A 157 -10.09 9.61 -12.71
C SER A 157 -9.87 9.20 -14.16
N ILE A 158 -8.90 9.81 -14.87
CA ILE A 158 -8.64 9.56 -16.29
C ILE A 158 -8.20 8.13 -16.55
N TYR A 159 -7.29 7.63 -15.74
CA TYR A 159 -6.71 6.30 -15.92
C TYR A 159 -7.46 5.19 -15.18
N ARG A 160 -8.54 5.56 -14.46
CA ARG A 160 -9.37 4.63 -13.67
C ARG A 160 -8.52 3.80 -12.67
N ILE A 161 -7.47 4.41 -12.14
CA ILE A 161 -6.61 3.82 -11.11
C ILE A 161 -7.05 4.39 -9.77
N LYS A 162 -7.43 3.52 -8.84
CA LYS A 162 -7.76 3.95 -7.49
C LYS A 162 -6.50 4.46 -6.80
N ILE A 163 -6.47 5.73 -6.42
CA ILE A 163 -5.41 6.37 -5.65
C ILE A 163 -6.05 7.02 -4.43
N THR A 164 -5.62 6.63 -3.25
CA THR A 164 -6.23 7.08 -1.99
C THR A 164 -5.19 7.79 -1.13
N ASN A 165 -5.49 9.02 -0.69
CA ASN A 165 -4.72 9.68 0.36
C ASN A 165 -5.06 9.04 1.70
N ILE A 166 -4.06 8.50 2.39
CA ILE A 166 -4.20 7.74 3.64
C ILE A 166 -3.58 8.42 4.85
N GLY A 167 -2.88 9.54 4.66
CA GLY A 167 -2.21 10.23 5.75
C GLY A 167 -1.29 11.35 5.30
N SER A 168 -0.35 11.71 6.15
CA SER A 168 0.66 12.74 5.88
C SER A 168 1.97 12.48 6.59
N ILE A 169 3.05 12.99 6.01
CA ILE A 169 4.39 13.01 6.60
C ILE A 169 4.48 14.15 7.63
N GLN A 170 5.14 13.86 8.75
CA GLN A 170 5.35 14.78 9.85
C GLN A 170 6.85 14.89 10.18
N SER A 171 7.23 15.91 10.99
CA SER A 171 8.56 15.98 11.60
C SER A 171 8.76 14.86 12.62
N ILE A 172 10.01 14.51 12.90
CA ILE A 172 10.36 13.45 13.86
C ILE A 172 9.95 13.76 15.30
N ASP A 173 9.79 15.04 15.64
CA ASP A 173 9.32 15.47 16.97
C ASP A 173 7.94 14.91 17.31
N LYS A 174 7.21 14.45 16.28
CA LYS A 174 5.93 13.76 16.40
C LYS A 174 6.14 12.29 16.09
N ASN A 175 5.91 11.43 17.07
CA ASN A 175 5.93 9.98 16.84
C ASN A 175 5.00 9.58 15.69
N SER A 176 5.42 8.58 14.92
CA SER A 176 4.54 7.98 13.91
C SER A 176 3.26 7.45 14.56
N THR A 177 2.12 7.76 13.98
CA THR A 177 0.82 7.41 14.55
C THR A 177 -0.10 6.81 13.50
N VAL A 178 -0.78 5.74 13.89
CA VAL A 178 -1.90 5.16 13.14
C VAL A 178 -3.17 5.46 13.92
N ILE A 179 -4.08 6.19 13.31
CA ILE A 179 -5.35 6.55 13.95
C ILE A 179 -6.42 5.56 13.51
N ASN A 180 -7.05 4.90 14.48
CA ASN A 180 -8.28 4.13 14.31
C ASN A 180 -9.43 4.85 15.03
N ASP A 181 -10.70 4.47 14.75
CA ASP A 181 -11.92 5.10 15.28
C ASP A 181 -11.96 5.31 16.79
N LYS A 182 -11.16 4.60 17.53
CA LYS A 182 -11.23 4.57 19.00
C LYS A 182 -9.94 4.93 19.73
N ASN A 183 -8.75 4.86 19.10
CA ASN A 183 -7.48 5.18 19.78
C ASN A 183 -6.32 5.37 18.77
N LYS A 184 -5.25 6.09 19.19
CA LYS A 184 -3.93 5.95 18.60
C LYS A 184 -3.44 4.52 18.85
N ILE A 185 -3.02 3.83 17.82
CA ILE A 185 -2.31 2.55 17.89
C ILE A 185 -0.82 2.84 17.77
#